data_b56183b3c3e5f067c68b94f81f1ae462
#
_entry.id   b56183b3c3e5f067c68b94f81f1ae462
#
_cell.length_a   1.000
_cell.length_b   1.000
_cell.length_c   1.000
_cell.angle_alpha   90.00
_cell.angle_beta   90.00
_cell.angle_gamma   90.00
#
_symmetry.space_group_name_H-M   'P 1'
#
loop_
_entity.id
_entity.type
_entity.pdbx_description
1 polymer ?
#
loop_
_entity_poly.entity_id
_entity_poly.type
_entity_poly.pdbx_seq_one_letter_code
_entity_poly.pdbx_strand_id
1 'polypeptide(L)'
;DGHNLNLLIQLFQKYKEKELHGPVFLHIITEKGKGYAPAENSNDKFHGVSSFDIQTGVQNKSKDKTYTSVVGETLLKLAKKDKRVTTITAAMPSGTGLDKFQKLYPDRFFDVGIAEQHAVTFAGGMATENLKPYVAIYSTFLQRAYDQVVHDIAIQSLPVRFLIDRSGFVGADGATHAGSFDLTYLCCLPNFIVMAPSSGEELKNMLNFSLSINNKPSAIRYPRDTVGEYNEKKSFEKITLGKGKIIQKGKKIAFLNLGTRLNQVKEASKLIKSKNKLQTTIIDMRFAKPIDTQLLKNLQKNHDIFITIEENAVGGFSSQVNNFFLNQTKKQIKIHNFFMKDEFIDQSDIIDQYKQSGISPENIYKKISVYLN
;
A
#
# COMPACT_ATOMS: atom_id res chain seq x y z
N ASP A 1 -9.78 -31.77 -23.74
CA ASP A 1 -9.77 -31.91 -22.28
C ASP A 1 -8.36 -31.66 -21.78
N GLY A 2 -8.18 -30.53 -21.08
CA GLY A 2 -6.90 -30.11 -20.51
C GLY A 2 -6.51 -30.83 -19.22
N HIS A 3 -7.39 -31.69 -18.68
CA HIS A 3 -7.05 -32.52 -17.51
C HIS A 3 -6.57 -33.92 -17.93
N ASN A 4 -6.59 -34.25 -19.21
CA ASN A 4 -6.04 -35.50 -19.74
C ASN A 4 -4.59 -35.30 -20.20
N LEU A 5 -3.62 -35.49 -19.29
CA LEU A 5 -2.19 -35.30 -19.57
C LEU A 5 -1.69 -36.19 -20.72
N ASN A 6 -2.16 -37.44 -20.80
CA ASN A 6 -1.72 -38.36 -21.83
C ASN A 6 -2.14 -37.85 -23.24
N LEU A 7 -3.36 -37.37 -23.35
CA LEU A 7 -3.87 -36.76 -24.60
C LEU A 7 -3.07 -35.49 -24.94
N LEU A 8 -2.79 -34.64 -23.97
CA LEU A 8 -2.01 -33.42 -24.22
C LEU A 8 -0.59 -33.73 -24.68
N ILE A 9 0.09 -34.69 -24.04
CA ILE A 9 1.44 -35.11 -24.41
C ILE A 9 1.46 -35.63 -25.86
N GLN A 10 0.54 -36.54 -26.20
CA GLN A 10 0.44 -37.06 -27.56
C GLN A 10 0.19 -35.94 -28.59
N LEU A 11 -0.67 -35.00 -28.25
CA LEU A 11 -1.00 -33.88 -29.12
C LEU A 11 0.19 -32.94 -29.34
N PHE A 12 0.90 -32.60 -28.28
CA PHE A 12 2.10 -31.77 -28.36
C PHE A 12 3.23 -32.46 -29.13
N GLN A 13 3.45 -33.75 -28.93
CA GLN A 13 4.43 -34.53 -29.68
C GLN A 13 4.08 -34.52 -31.19
N LYS A 14 2.83 -34.79 -31.52
CA LYS A 14 2.36 -34.76 -32.92
C LYS A 14 2.61 -33.41 -33.60
N TYR A 15 2.38 -32.28 -32.90
CA TYR A 15 2.61 -30.95 -33.46
C TYR A 15 4.09 -30.58 -33.50
N LYS A 16 4.90 -31.09 -32.56
CA LYS A 16 6.38 -30.89 -32.57
C LYS A 16 7.04 -31.58 -33.75
N GLU A 17 6.54 -32.79 -34.14
CA GLU A 17 7.09 -33.60 -35.20
C GLU A 17 6.55 -33.23 -36.60
N LYS A 18 5.44 -32.50 -36.67
CA LYS A 18 4.80 -32.13 -37.92
C LYS A 18 5.34 -30.83 -38.47
N GLU A 19 5.67 -30.82 -39.79
CA GLU A 19 5.94 -29.59 -40.50
C GLU A 19 4.65 -28.75 -40.59
N LEU A 20 4.64 -27.59 -39.94
CA LEU A 20 3.46 -26.74 -39.86
C LEU A 20 3.53 -25.68 -40.95
N HIS A 21 2.55 -25.66 -41.85
CA HIS A 21 2.44 -24.70 -42.96
C HIS A 21 1.79 -23.36 -42.55
N GLY A 22 1.53 -23.14 -41.24
CA GLY A 22 0.95 -21.92 -40.71
C GLY A 22 0.71 -22.00 -39.21
N PRO A 23 0.16 -20.93 -38.60
CA PRO A 23 -0.15 -20.90 -37.17
C PRO A 23 -1.21 -21.96 -36.82
N VAL A 24 -1.02 -22.61 -35.67
CA VAL A 24 -1.96 -23.59 -35.12
C VAL A 24 -2.55 -23.04 -33.81
N PHE A 25 -3.88 -22.95 -33.77
CA PHE A 25 -4.61 -22.61 -32.55
C PHE A 25 -5.07 -23.89 -31.85
N LEU A 26 -4.60 -24.09 -30.63
CA LEU A 26 -4.99 -25.21 -29.78
C LEU A 26 -5.88 -24.74 -28.64
N HIS A 27 -7.17 -25.05 -28.66
CA HIS A 27 -8.11 -24.72 -27.61
C HIS A 27 -8.15 -25.84 -26.56
N ILE A 28 -7.58 -25.58 -25.38
CA ILE A 28 -7.55 -26.50 -24.25
C ILE A 28 -8.57 -26.02 -23.21
N ILE A 29 -9.51 -26.91 -22.87
CA ILE A 29 -10.56 -26.63 -21.90
C ILE A 29 -10.18 -27.26 -20.54
N THR A 30 -10.10 -26.44 -19.50
CA THR A 30 -9.84 -26.86 -18.13
C THR A 30 -10.93 -26.33 -17.20
N GLU A 31 -11.08 -27.00 -16.06
CA GLU A 31 -11.94 -26.58 -14.97
C GLU A 31 -11.08 -26.31 -13.74
N LYS A 32 -11.15 -25.09 -13.21
CA LYS A 32 -10.36 -24.66 -12.05
C LYS A 32 -10.74 -25.48 -10.82
N GLY A 33 -9.71 -25.99 -10.08
CA GLY A 33 -9.93 -26.79 -8.89
C GLY A 33 -10.24 -28.26 -9.14
N LYS A 34 -10.35 -28.71 -10.40
CA LYS A 34 -10.69 -30.09 -10.75
C LYS A 34 -9.72 -31.11 -10.18
N GLY A 35 -10.27 -32.19 -9.64
CA GLY A 35 -9.53 -33.26 -9.00
C GLY A 35 -9.41 -33.10 -7.47
N TYR A 36 -9.92 -32.00 -6.91
CA TYR A 36 -9.95 -31.77 -5.47
C TYR A 36 -11.31 -31.24 -5.03
N ALA A 37 -12.14 -32.12 -4.49
CA ALA A 37 -13.55 -31.82 -4.18
C ALA A 37 -13.76 -30.55 -3.33
N PRO A 38 -12.93 -30.24 -2.29
CA PRO A 38 -13.08 -28.98 -1.58
C PRO A 38 -12.89 -27.75 -2.47
N ALA A 39 -11.98 -27.78 -3.45
CA ALA A 39 -11.79 -26.67 -4.40
C ALA A 39 -12.93 -26.59 -5.41
N GLU A 40 -13.39 -27.74 -5.94
CA GLU A 40 -14.51 -27.79 -6.88
C GLU A 40 -15.80 -27.24 -6.30
N ASN A 41 -16.01 -27.39 -4.98
CA ASN A 41 -17.19 -26.91 -4.27
C ASN A 41 -17.04 -25.49 -3.70
N SER A 42 -15.85 -24.90 -3.74
CA SER A 42 -15.66 -23.53 -3.24
C SER A 42 -16.00 -22.48 -4.31
N ASN A 43 -16.47 -21.31 -3.90
CA ASN A 43 -16.81 -20.21 -4.82
C ASN A 43 -15.58 -19.63 -5.53
N ASP A 44 -14.43 -19.59 -4.86
CA ASP A 44 -13.17 -19.06 -5.37
C ASP A 44 -12.31 -20.15 -6.05
N LYS A 45 -12.77 -21.39 -6.04
CA LYS A 45 -12.06 -22.55 -6.60
C LYS A 45 -10.62 -22.65 -6.10
N PHE A 46 -10.38 -22.25 -4.83
CA PHE A 46 -9.05 -22.18 -4.20
C PHE A 46 -8.06 -21.30 -4.98
N HIS A 47 -8.54 -20.18 -5.50
CA HIS A 47 -7.68 -19.19 -6.14
C HIS A 47 -6.92 -18.37 -5.08
N GLY A 48 -5.64 -18.65 -4.88
CA GLY A 48 -4.84 -17.95 -3.87
C GLY A 48 -5.21 -18.38 -2.43
N VAL A 49 -4.83 -19.59 -2.05
CA VAL A 49 -5.16 -20.18 -0.74
C VAL A 49 -4.03 -20.01 0.27
N SER A 50 -4.40 -19.85 1.54
CA SER A 50 -3.50 -20.08 2.67
C SER A 50 -3.26 -21.59 2.88
N SER A 51 -2.36 -21.95 3.80
CA SER A 51 -2.21 -23.35 4.21
C SER A 51 -3.56 -23.92 4.66
N PHE A 52 -3.88 -25.13 4.27
CA PHE A 52 -5.17 -25.77 4.55
C PHE A 52 -4.98 -27.24 4.90
N ASP A 53 -5.94 -27.82 5.59
CA ASP A 53 -6.03 -29.25 5.85
C ASP A 53 -6.41 -29.98 4.55
N ILE A 54 -5.60 -30.91 4.10
CA ILE A 54 -5.76 -31.58 2.81
C ILE A 54 -7.05 -32.44 2.78
N GLN A 55 -7.47 -33.03 3.91
CA GLN A 55 -8.62 -33.90 3.95
C GLN A 55 -9.94 -33.11 3.92
N THR A 56 -9.99 -31.99 4.62
CA THR A 56 -11.22 -31.21 4.80
C THR A 56 -11.30 -29.96 3.89
N GLY A 57 -10.16 -29.51 3.34
CA GLY A 57 -10.07 -28.24 2.61
C GLY A 57 -10.17 -27.01 3.51
N VAL A 58 -10.21 -27.17 4.83
CA VAL A 58 -10.34 -26.04 5.75
C VAL A 58 -9.05 -25.23 5.76
N GLN A 59 -9.16 -23.95 5.37
CA GLN A 59 -8.02 -23.05 5.34
C GLN A 59 -7.70 -22.51 6.73
N ASN A 60 -6.41 -22.50 7.08
CA ASN A 60 -5.89 -21.86 8.28
C ASN A 60 -5.87 -20.35 8.10
N LYS A 61 -7.00 -19.68 8.34
CA LYS A 61 -7.07 -18.22 8.32
C LYS A 61 -6.54 -17.69 9.65
N SER A 62 -5.52 -16.83 9.60
CA SER A 62 -5.12 -16.08 10.80
C SER A 62 -6.32 -15.28 11.33
N LYS A 63 -6.48 -15.28 12.66
CA LYS A 63 -7.48 -14.45 13.34
C LYS A 63 -7.01 -13.00 13.50
N ASP A 64 -5.78 -12.71 13.11
CA ASP A 64 -5.18 -11.40 13.28
C ASP A 64 -5.85 -10.37 12.36
N LYS A 65 -6.05 -9.21 12.91
CA LYS A 65 -6.61 -8.08 12.18
C LYS A 65 -5.60 -7.58 11.16
N THR A 66 -6.02 -7.43 9.90
CA THR A 66 -5.19 -6.92 8.81
C THR A 66 -5.54 -5.47 8.46
N TYR A 67 -4.63 -4.74 7.82
CA TYR A 67 -4.91 -3.41 7.27
C TYR A 67 -6.11 -3.45 6.32
N THR A 68 -6.18 -4.42 5.43
CA THR A 68 -7.31 -4.64 4.50
C THR A 68 -8.63 -4.79 5.26
N SER A 69 -8.65 -5.54 6.37
CA SER A 69 -9.87 -5.70 7.18
C SER A 69 -10.30 -4.41 7.88
N VAL A 70 -9.34 -3.59 8.33
CA VAL A 70 -9.62 -2.25 8.90
C VAL A 70 -10.23 -1.33 7.86
N VAL A 71 -9.77 -1.38 6.60
CA VAL A 71 -10.36 -0.63 5.49
C VAL A 71 -11.81 -1.02 5.29
N GLY A 72 -12.11 -2.31 5.09
CA GLY A 72 -13.47 -2.78 4.85
C GLY A 72 -14.45 -2.38 5.96
N GLU A 73 -14.07 -2.58 7.22
CA GLU A 73 -14.90 -2.22 8.37
C GLU A 73 -15.10 -0.72 8.53
N THR A 74 -14.05 0.06 8.25
CA THR A 74 -14.16 1.52 8.34
C THR A 74 -15.06 2.04 7.23
N LEU A 75 -14.93 1.54 6.00
CA LEU A 75 -15.82 1.93 4.89
C LEU A 75 -17.28 1.64 5.19
N LEU A 76 -17.60 0.51 5.83
CA LEU A 76 -18.97 0.23 6.27
C LEU A 76 -19.49 1.30 7.26
N LYS A 77 -18.64 1.71 8.22
CA LYS A 77 -18.99 2.78 9.17
C LYS A 77 -19.19 4.13 8.46
N LEU A 78 -18.36 4.44 7.46
CA LEU A 78 -18.48 5.66 6.65
C LEU A 78 -19.72 5.63 5.75
N ALA A 79 -20.00 4.51 5.09
CA ALA A 79 -21.16 4.34 4.21
C ALA A 79 -22.50 4.40 4.96
N LYS A 80 -22.50 4.02 6.23
CA LYS A 80 -23.68 4.20 7.12
C LYS A 80 -23.93 5.68 7.42
N LYS A 81 -22.86 6.49 7.53
CA LYS A 81 -22.95 7.93 7.84
C LYS A 81 -23.25 8.79 6.61
N ASP A 82 -22.71 8.42 5.44
CA ASP A 82 -22.86 9.20 4.21
C ASP A 82 -23.25 8.26 3.06
N LYS A 83 -24.47 8.44 2.55
CA LYS A 83 -25.03 7.62 1.45
C LYS A 83 -24.27 7.79 0.12
N ARG A 84 -23.48 8.85 -0.02
CA ARG A 84 -22.66 9.12 -1.21
C ARG A 84 -21.42 8.25 -1.33
N VAL A 85 -21.04 7.55 -0.23
CA VAL A 85 -19.87 6.65 -0.24
C VAL A 85 -20.16 5.46 -1.14
N THR A 86 -19.36 5.30 -2.17
CA THR A 86 -19.35 4.18 -3.11
C THR A 86 -17.96 3.52 -3.11
N THR A 87 -17.88 2.27 -3.49
CA THR A 87 -16.62 1.53 -3.60
C THR A 87 -16.49 0.89 -4.96
N ILE A 88 -15.28 0.93 -5.52
CA ILE A 88 -14.93 0.35 -6.80
C ILE A 88 -13.70 -0.53 -6.60
N THR A 89 -13.69 -1.70 -7.21
CA THR A 89 -12.52 -2.59 -7.28
C THR A 89 -12.41 -3.22 -8.66
N ALA A 90 -11.22 -3.73 -8.99
CA ALA A 90 -10.95 -4.40 -10.27
C ALA A 90 -10.71 -5.89 -10.02
N ALA A 91 -11.79 -6.68 -10.03
CA ALA A 91 -11.82 -8.14 -9.82
C ALA A 91 -11.27 -8.63 -8.45
N MET A 92 -11.24 -7.76 -7.42
CA MET A 92 -10.62 -8.11 -6.15
C MET A 92 -11.43 -7.72 -4.90
N PRO A 93 -12.72 -8.08 -4.80
CA PRO A 93 -13.54 -7.70 -3.63
C PRO A 93 -12.97 -8.26 -2.32
N SER A 94 -12.60 -9.52 -2.27
CA SER A 94 -12.02 -10.17 -1.08
C SER A 94 -10.62 -9.63 -0.79
N GLY A 95 -9.79 -9.49 -1.82
CA GLY A 95 -8.42 -9.00 -1.71
C GLY A 95 -8.30 -7.58 -1.17
N THR A 96 -9.32 -6.75 -1.39
CA THR A 96 -9.40 -5.37 -0.90
C THR A 96 -10.32 -5.20 0.32
N GLY A 97 -10.87 -6.31 0.84
CA GLY A 97 -11.72 -6.32 2.04
C GLY A 97 -13.14 -5.81 1.85
N LEU A 98 -13.62 -5.77 0.61
CA LEU A 98 -14.93 -5.21 0.25
C LEU A 98 -16.09 -6.21 0.25
N ASP A 99 -15.87 -7.49 0.55
CA ASP A 99 -16.92 -8.53 0.54
C ASP A 99 -18.15 -8.17 1.37
N LYS A 100 -17.93 -7.62 2.58
CA LYS A 100 -19.03 -7.19 3.44
C LYS A 100 -19.74 -5.95 2.89
N PHE A 101 -18.98 -5.03 2.26
CA PHE A 101 -19.55 -3.84 1.64
C PHE A 101 -20.44 -4.24 0.46
N GLN A 102 -19.98 -5.12 -0.39
CA GLN A 102 -20.74 -5.67 -1.51
C GLN A 102 -22.08 -6.28 -1.06
N LYS A 103 -22.06 -7.06 0.03
CA LYS A 103 -23.28 -7.71 0.57
C LYS A 103 -24.26 -6.72 1.18
N LEU A 104 -23.78 -5.69 1.88
CA LEU A 104 -24.63 -4.75 2.62
C LEU A 104 -25.08 -3.55 1.77
N TYR A 105 -24.32 -3.19 0.76
CA TYR A 105 -24.56 -2.03 -0.10
C TYR A 105 -24.33 -2.37 -1.58
N PRO A 106 -25.04 -3.36 -2.16
CA PRO A 106 -24.80 -3.82 -3.54
C PRO A 106 -24.93 -2.69 -4.58
N ASP A 107 -25.87 -1.75 -4.39
CA ASP A 107 -26.09 -0.60 -5.30
C ASP A 107 -24.99 0.49 -5.21
N ARG A 108 -24.04 0.31 -4.29
CA ARG A 108 -22.92 1.26 -4.06
C ARG A 108 -21.55 0.58 -4.15
N PHE A 109 -21.54 -0.66 -4.60
CA PHE A 109 -20.33 -1.46 -4.84
C PHE A 109 -20.24 -1.80 -6.33
N PHE A 110 -19.07 -1.61 -6.92
CA PHE A 110 -18.82 -1.85 -8.33
C PHE A 110 -17.54 -2.66 -8.51
N ASP A 111 -17.67 -3.85 -9.06
CA ASP A 111 -16.54 -4.64 -9.55
C ASP A 111 -16.49 -4.52 -11.07
N VAL A 112 -15.44 -3.88 -11.58
CA VAL A 112 -15.28 -3.61 -13.01
C VAL A 112 -14.53 -4.71 -13.76
N GLY A 113 -14.27 -5.84 -13.10
CA GLY A 113 -13.37 -6.87 -13.66
C GLY A 113 -11.91 -6.40 -13.66
N ILE A 114 -11.04 -7.05 -14.43
CA ILE A 114 -9.61 -6.67 -14.55
C ILE A 114 -9.50 -5.48 -15.52
N ALA A 115 -10.02 -4.33 -15.08
CA ALA A 115 -10.10 -3.09 -15.88
C ALA A 115 -9.80 -1.85 -15.01
N GLU A 116 -8.57 -1.74 -14.54
CA GLU A 116 -8.13 -0.69 -13.62
C GLU A 116 -8.32 0.72 -14.20
N GLN A 117 -8.09 0.90 -15.51
CA GLN A 117 -8.32 2.16 -16.21
C GLN A 117 -9.79 2.56 -16.10
N HIS A 118 -10.71 1.61 -16.37
CA HIS A 118 -12.14 1.85 -16.25
C HIS A 118 -12.53 2.20 -14.80
N ALA A 119 -11.96 1.51 -13.80
CA ALA A 119 -12.21 1.81 -12.39
C ALA A 119 -11.93 3.28 -12.05
N VAL A 120 -10.82 3.82 -12.55
CA VAL A 120 -10.39 5.20 -12.28
C VAL A 120 -11.26 6.21 -13.02
N THR A 121 -11.48 6.04 -14.32
CA THR A 121 -12.34 6.94 -15.10
C THR A 121 -13.78 6.95 -14.58
N PHE A 122 -14.32 5.78 -14.25
CA PHE A 122 -15.66 5.64 -13.67
C PHE A 122 -15.78 6.36 -12.32
N ALA A 123 -14.76 6.26 -11.47
CA ALA A 123 -14.71 7.02 -10.21
C ALA A 123 -14.71 8.54 -10.46
N GLY A 124 -14.02 9.00 -11.51
CA GLY A 124 -14.06 10.40 -11.94
C GLY A 124 -15.49 10.85 -12.25
N GLY A 125 -16.22 10.10 -13.09
CA GLY A 125 -17.62 10.38 -13.40
C GLY A 125 -18.53 10.39 -12.17
N MET A 126 -18.33 9.46 -11.23
CA MET A 126 -19.07 9.47 -9.95
C MET A 126 -18.78 10.72 -9.11
N ALA A 127 -17.53 11.19 -9.11
CA ALA A 127 -17.13 12.37 -8.35
C ALA A 127 -17.75 13.67 -8.91
N THR A 128 -17.98 13.76 -10.22
CA THR A 128 -18.69 14.90 -10.84
C THR A 128 -20.14 14.99 -10.40
N GLU A 129 -20.77 13.84 -10.09
CA GLU A 129 -22.14 13.75 -9.56
C GLU A 129 -22.21 13.83 -8.03
N ASN A 130 -21.16 14.39 -7.38
CA ASN A 130 -21.06 14.58 -5.92
C ASN A 130 -21.11 13.26 -5.11
N LEU A 131 -20.86 12.12 -5.74
CA LEU A 131 -20.60 10.88 -5.02
C LEU A 131 -19.21 10.90 -4.39
N LYS A 132 -18.96 9.99 -3.47
CA LYS A 132 -17.67 9.85 -2.78
C LYS A 132 -17.05 8.49 -3.09
N PRO A 133 -16.49 8.33 -4.31
CA PRO A 133 -15.92 7.06 -4.73
C PRO A 133 -14.62 6.75 -4.00
N TYR A 134 -14.52 5.52 -3.52
CA TYR A 134 -13.32 4.88 -3.01
C TYR A 134 -12.88 3.80 -3.98
N VAL A 135 -11.76 4.00 -4.65
CA VAL A 135 -11.15 3.01 -5.57
C VAL A 135 -10.17 2.17 -4.79
N ALA A 136 -10.55 0.93 -4.46
CA ALA A 136 -9.71 -0.02 -3.74
C ALA A 136 -8.98 -0.93 -4.74
N ILE A 137 -7.66 -0.74 -4.82
CA ILE A 137 -6.82 -1.36 -5.83
C ILE A 137 -5.42 -1.64 -5.26
N TYR A 138 -4.74 -2.69 -5.75
CA TYR A 138 -3.35 -2.95 -5.33
C TYR A 138 -2.38 -1.94 -5.95
N SER A 139 -1.36 -1.57 -5.19
CA SER A 139 -0.36 -0.60 -5.61
C SER A 139 0.24 -0.94 -6.99
N THR A 140 0.65 -2.20 -7.18
CA THR A 140 1.21 -2.67 -8.46
C THR A 140 0.22 -2.58 -9.61
N PHE A 141 -1.09 -2.77 -9.37
CA PHE A 141 -2.11 -2.75 -10.42
C PHE A 141 -2.58 -1.34 -10.78
N LEU A 142 -2.47 -0.38 -9.86
CA LEU A 142 -2.77 1.03 -10.16
C LEU A 142 -1.85 1.61 -11.23
N GLN A 143 -0.65 1.05 -11.43
CA GLN A 143 0.26 1.45 -12.51
C GLN A 143 -0.40 1.38 -13.89
N ARG A 144 -1.29 0.40 -14.13
CA ARG A 144 -2.02 0.25 -15.40
C ARG A 144 -2.98 1.41 -15.67
N ALA A 145 -3.44 2.10 -14.63
CA ALA A 145 -4.39 3.20 -14.71
C ALA A 145 -3.75 4.58 -14.45
N TYR A 146 -2.43 4.69 -14.51
CA TYR A 146 -1.74 5.94 -14.18
C TYR A 146 -2.13 7.09 -15.08
N ASP A 147 -2.32 6.85 -16.38
CA ASP A 147 -2.80 7.86 -17.33
C ASP A 147 -4.17 8.43 -16.89
N GLN A 148 -5.11 7.58 -16.51
CA GLN A 148 -6.43 7.99 -16.02
C GLN A 148 -6.34 8.73 -14.68
N VAL A 149 -5.42 8.35 -13.80
CA VAL A 149 -5.16 9.11 -12.56
C VAL A 149 -4.72 10.53 -12.88
N VAL A 150 -3.89 10.72 -13.91
CA VAL A 150 -3.43 12.05 -14.35
C VAL A 150 -4.54 12.83 -15.05
N HIS A 151 -5.06 12.28 -16.14
CA HIS A 151 -5.98 12.97 -17.06
C HIS A 151 -7.39 13.11 -16.51
N ASP A 152 -7.95 12.00 -16.02
CA ASP A 152 -9.37 11.99 -15.65
C ASP A 152 -9.59 12.52 -14.24
N ILE A 153 -8.58 12.44 -13.36
CA ILE A 153 -8.73 12.77 -11.95
C ILE A 153 -7.90 13.99 -11.54
N ALA A 154 -6.56 13.94 -11.69
CA ALA A 154 -5.68 14.98 -11.11
C ALA A 154 -5.81 16.32 -11.80
N ILE A 155 -5.83 16.38 -13.13
CA ILE A 155 -5.98 17.60 -13.91
C ILE A 155 -7.30 18.30 -13.55
N GLN A 156 -8.38 17.54 -13.38
CA GLN A 156 -9.70 18.06 -13.05
C GLN A 156 -9.89 18.28 -11.53
N SER A 157 -8.91 17.91 -10.70
CA SER A 157 -8.97 17.98 -9.23
C SER A 157 -10.19 17.26 -8.63
N LEU A 158 -10.64 16.16 -9.23
CA LEU A 158 -11.80 15.41 -8.79
C LEU A 158 -11.53 14.70 -7.45
N PRO A 159 -12.47 14.74 -6.50
CA PRO A 159 -12.28 14.19 -5.15
C PRO A 159 -12.46 12.65 -5.11
N VAL A 160 -11.72 11.93 -5.93
CA VAL A 160 -11.62 10.49 -5.89
C VAL A 160 -10.67 10.06 -4.76
N ARG A 161 -11.01 9.00 -4.06
CA ARG A 161 -10.25 8.46 -2.93
C ARG A 161 -9.66 7.10 -3.31
N PHE A 162 -8.35 7.05 -3.48
CA PHE A 162 -7.64 5.81 -3.78
C PHE A 162 -7.25 5.11 -2.49
N LEU A 163 -7.64 3.84 -2.35
CA LEU A 163 -7.23 2.93 -1.30
C LEU A 163 -6.25 1.94 -1.90
N ILE A 164 -4.96 2.23 -1.69
CA ILE A 164 -3.87 1.52 -2.33
C ILE A 164 -3.37 0.42 -1.40
N ASP A 165 -3.88 -0.78 -1.61
CA ASP A 165 -3.49 -1.98 -0.86
C ASP A 165 -2.17 -2.56 -1.40
N ARG A 166 -1.48 -3.38 -0.63
CA ARG A 166 -0.19 -4.00 -0.98
C ARG A 166 0.90 -2.99 -1.30
N SER A 167 0.93 -1.86 -0.58
CA SER A 167 2.03 -0.91 -0.68
C SER A 167 3.25 -1.40 0.07
N GLY A 168 4.45 -1.24 -0.51
CA GLY A 168 5.67 -1.81 0.05
C GLY A 168 5.92 -3.25 -0.40
N PHE A 169 6.71 -4.00 0.36
CA PHE A 169 6.92 -5.42 0.12
C PHE A 169 5.70 -6.25 0.51
N VAL A 170 5.54 -7.39 -0.14
CA VAL A 170 4.34 -8.23 -0.04
C VAL A 170 4.63 -9.67 0.37
N GLY A 171 5.88 -9.95 0.75
CA GLY A 171 6.28 -11.28 1.22
C GLY A 171 6.22 -12.32 0.12
N ALA A 172 5.39 -13.34 0.32
CA ALA A 172 5.26 -14.48 -0.59
C ALA A 172 4.77 -14.14 -2.01
N ASP A 173 4.13 -12.97 -2.22
CA ASP A 173 3.63 -12.57 -3.55
C ASP A 173 4.77 -12.06 -4.47
N GLY A 174 5.92 -11.68 -3.90
CA GLY A 174 7.14 -11.34 -4.63
C GLY A 174 7.09 -10.04 -5.44
N ALA A 175 8.07 -9.89 -6.32
CA ALA A 175 8.33 -8.66 -7.08
C ALA A 175 7.16 -8.18 -7.93
N THR A 176 6.36 -9.10 -8.51
CA THR A 176 5.22 -8.75 -9.37
C THR A 176 4.07 -8.06 -8.64
N HIS A 177 4.01 -8.19 -7.32
CA HIS A 177 2.96 -7.62 -6.47
C HIS A 177 3.49 -6.54 -5.51
N ALA A 178 4.80 -6.30 -5.48
CA ALA A 178 5.40 -5.27 -4.62
C ALA A 178 4.92 -3.87 -5.00
N GLY A 179 4.45 -3.13 -4.02
CA GLY A 179 3.98 -1.75 -4.16
C GLY A 179 5.11 -0.75 -3.98
N SER A 180 6.03 -0.71 -4.95
CA SER A 180 7.30 0.01 -4.81
C SER A 180 7.32 1.40 -5.44
N PHE A 181 6.28 1.82 -6.17
CA PHE A 181 6.37 3.00 -7.05
C PHE A 181 5.26 4.03 -6.82
N ASP A 182 4.22 3.70 -6.08
CA ASP A 182 3.03 4.55 -5.91
C ASP A 182 3.34 5.93 -5.31
N LEU A 183 4.23 6.03 -4.32
CA LEU A 183 4.63 7.33 -3.80
C LEU A 183 5.33 8.19 -4.87
N THR A 184 6.19 7.59 -5.67
CA THR A 184 6.93 8.31 -6.71
C THR A 184 6.00 8.95 -7.73
N TYR A 185 5.09 8.17 -8.31
CA TYR A 185 4.23 8.68 -9.38
C TYR A 185 3.02 9.49 -8.87
N LEU A 186 2.60 9.32 -7.61
CA LEU A 186 1.52 10.14 -7.04
C LEU A 186 2.03 11.47 -6.46
N CYS A 187 3.22 11.47 -5.85
CA CYS A 187 3.75 12.69 -5.24
C CYS A 187 4.17 13.76 -6.26
N CYS A 188 4.43 13.41 -7.52
CA CYS A 188 4.72 14.39 -8.57
C CYS A 188 3.45 15.12 -9.08
N LEU A 189 2.23 14.54 -8.90
CA LEU A 189 0.99 15.13 -9.41
C LEU A 189 0.57 16.37 -8.62
N PRO A 190 0.22 17.50 -9.28
CA PRO A 190 -0.34 18.66 -8.61
C PRO A 190 -1.63 18.33 -7.84
N ASN A 191 -1.89 19.08 -6.75
CA ASN A 191 -3.12 18.99 -5.94
C ASN A 191 -3.47 17.63 -5.32
N PHE A 192 -2.64 16.62 -5.46
CA PHE A 192 -2.86 15.28 -4.93
C PHE A 192 -2.49 15.20 -3.43
N ILE A 193 -3.33 14.58 -2.61
CA ILE A 193 -3.02 14.27 -1.20
C ILE A 193 -2.58 12.81 -1.12
N VAL A 194 -1.40 12.55 -0.55
CA VAL A 194 -0.85 11.18 -0.41
C VAL A 194 -0.55 10.91 1.06
N MET A 195 -1.20 9.90 1.61
CA MET A 195 -1.13 9.49 3.02
C MET A 195 -0.62 8.06 3.17
N ALA A 196 0.13 7.81 4.25
CA ALA A 196 0.57 6.47 4.62
C ALA A 196 0.46 6.28 6.15
N PRO A 197 -0.45 5.42 6.62
CA PRO A 197 -0.65 5.19 8.04
C PRO A 197 0.50 4.38 8.64
N SER A 198 0.87 4.70 9.88
CA SER A 198 1.87 3.95 10.65
C SER A 198 1.26 2.81 11.50
N SER A 199 -0.05 2.75 11.62
CA SER A 199 -0.80 1.74 12.39
C SER A 199 -2.24 1.59 11.89
N GLY A 200 -2.96 0.58 12.41
CA GLY A 200 -4.38 0.40 12.12
C GLY A 200 -5.25 1.57 12.58
N GLU A 201 -4.93 2.19 13.73
CA GLU A 201 -5.63 3.39 14.19
C GLU A 201 -5.40 4.58 13.25
N GLU A 202 -4.16 4.80 12.80
CA GLU A 202 -3.87 5.87 11.83
C GLU A 202 -4.59 5.63 10.52
N LEU A 203 -4.65 4.38 10.02
CA LEU A 203 -5.43 4.02 8.83
C LEU A 203 -6.91 4.37 8.99
N LYS A 204 -7.51 3.96 10.10
CA LYS A 204 -8.92 4.26 10.42
C LYS A 204 -9.17 5.78 10.45
N ASN A 205 -8.27 6.54 11.06
CA ASN A 205 -8.37 7.99 11.16
C ASN A 205 -8.20 8.67 9.79
N MET A 206 -7.26 8.19 8.95
CA MET A 206 -7.06 8.69 7.58
C MET A 206 -8.27 8.42 6.68
N LEU A 207 -8.90 7.25 6.80
CA LEU A 207 -10.15 6.94 6.09
C LEU A 207 -11.27 7.89 6.48
N ASN A 208 -11.46 8.16 7.79
CA ASN A 208 -12.45 9.13 8.24
C ASN A 208 -12.12 10.56 7.79
N PHE A 209 -10.85 10.94 7.79
CA PHE A 209 -10.38 12.24 7.29
C PHE A 209 -10.64 12.37 5.78
N SER A 210 -10.39 11.33 4.99
CA SER A 210 -10.58 11.35 3.53
C SER A 210 -12.03 11.63 3.12
N LEU A 211 -13.01 11.27 3.96
CA LEU A 211 -14.42 11.58 3.73
C LEU A 211 -14.70 13.08 3.65
N SER A 212 -13.89 13.90 4.31
CA SER A 212 -14.01 15.38 4.32
C SER A 212 -13.31 16.07 3.14
N ILE A 213 -12.53 15.34 2.34
CA ILE A 213 -11.82 15.90 1.18
C ILE A 213 -12.80 15.97 0.00
N ASN A 214 -13.21 17.17 -0.40
CA ASN A 214 -14.26 17.37 -1.42
C ASN A 214 -13.79 18.13 -2.67
N ASN A 215 -12.52 18.50 -2.78
CA ASN A 215 -12.03 19.39 -3.83
C ASN A 215 -10.70 18.95 -4.47
N LYS A 216 -10.22 17.75 -4.17
CA LYS A 216 -8.99 17.19 -4.75
C LYS A 216 -8.87 15.68 -4.52
N PRO A 217 -8.11 14.98 -5.35
CA PRO A 217 -7.89 13.56 -5.18
C PRO A 217 -7.02 13.28 -3.95
N SER A 218 -7.22 12.09 -3.39
CA SER A 218 -6.44 11.61 -2.24
C SER A 218 -6.13 10.12 -2.36
N ALA A 219 -4.98 9.72 -1.83
CA ALA A 219 -4.58 8.34 -1.72
C ALA A 219 -4.19 8.00 -0.27
N ILE A 220 -4.61 6.82 0.18
CA ILE A 220 -4.15 6.19 1.41
C ILE A 220 -3.50 4.87 1.00
N ARG A 221 -2.19 4.76 1.21
CA ARG A 221 -1.43 3.55 0.90
C ARG A 221 -1.12 2.74 2.16
N TYR A 222 -1.33 1.44 2.12
CA TYR A 222 -1.15 0.56 3.28
C TYR A 222 -0.66 -0.83 2.85
N PRO A 223 0.06 -1.57 3.74
CA PRO A 223 0.68 -2.83 3.38
C PRO A 223 -0.29 -4.01 3.45
N ARG A 224 0.14 -5.13 2.88
CA ARG A 224 -0.38 -6.46 3.18
C ARG A 224 0.25 -6.96 4.48
N ASP A 225 -0.34 -6.61 5.63
CA ASP A 225 0.20 -6.97 6.94
C ASP A 225 -0.91 -6.96 7.99
N THR A 226 -0.58 -7.46 9.18
CA THR A 226 -1.42 -7.35 10.38
C THR A 226 -1.19 -5.99 11.05
N VAL A 227 -2.24 -5.46 11.69
CA VAL A 227 -2.17 -4.13 12.33
C VAL A 227 -1.57 -4.17 13.75
N GLY A 228 -1.25 -5.35 14.26
CA GLY A 228 -0.83 -5.52 15.65
C GLY A 228 -1.94 -5.14 16.64
N GLU A 229 -1.59 -4.44 17.71
CA GLU A 229 -2.58 -3.94 18.67
C GLU A 229 -3.50 -2.93 18.00
N TYR A 230 -4.80 -3.20 18.00
CA TYR A 230 -5.83 -2.39 17.37
C TYR A 230 -7.12 -2.37 18.19
N ASN A 231 -7.60 -1.18 18.51
CA ASN A 231 -8.88 -1.00 19.18
C ASN A 231 -9.97 -0.50 18.21
N GLU A 232 -10.80 -1.42 17.78
CA GLU A 232 -11.89 -1.11 16.84
C GLU A 232 -12.92 -0.11 17.43
N LYS A 233 -13.14 -0.15 18.75
CA LYS A 233 -14.13 0.71 19.44
C LYS A 233 -13.62 2.12 19.71
N LYS A 234 -12.31 2.36 19.58
CA LYS A 234 -11.74 3.70 19.77
C LYS A 234 -12.38 4.68 18.79
N SER A 235 -12.77 5.86 19.26
CA SER A 235 -13.31 6.93 18.40
C SER A 235 -12.27 7.40 17.38
N PHE A 236 -12.75 8.02 16.29
CA PHE A 236 -11.85 8.65 15.32
C PHE A 236 -11.10 9.84 15.94
N GLU A 237 -9.79 9.85 15.79
CA GLU A 237 -8.96 11.02 16.11
C GLU A 237 -8.95 11.99 14.92
N LYS A 238 -8.92 13.29 15.20
CA LYS A 238 -8.87 14.33 14.18
C LYS A 238 -7.50 14.34 13.51
N ILE A 239 -7.48 14.22 12.20
CA ILE A 239 -6.30 14.46 11.37
C ILE A 239 -6.38 15.88 10.76
N THR A 240 -5.27 16.58 10.73
CA THR A 240 -5.12 17.87 10.04
C THR A 240 -4.26 17.66 8.81
N LEU A 241 -4.73 18.19 7.67
CA LEU A 241 -4.03 18.06 6.39
C LEU A 241 -2.57 18.50 6.49
N GLY A 242 -1.67 17.64 6.03
CA GLY A 242 -0.24 17.90 5.96
C GLY A 242 0.44 18.05 7.32
N LYS A 243 -0.14 17.50 8.42
CA LYS A 243 0.46 17.54 9.76
C LYS A 243 0.95 16.19 10.21
N GLY A 244 2.25 16.14 10.52
CA GLY A 244 2.89 15.00 11.17
C GLY A 244 2.58 14.92 12.67
N LYS A 245 2.91 13.80 13.29
CA LYS A 245 2.75 13.51 14.72
C LYS A 245 4.12 13.22 15.35
N ILE A 246 4.50 13.99 16.36
CA ILE A 246 5.72 13.71 17.13
C ILE A 246 5.43 12.51 18.02
N ILE A 247 6.13 11.41 17.81
CA ILE A 247 6.03 10.18 18.59
C ILE A 247 6.99 10.20 19.77
N GLN A 248 8.19 10.72 19.55
CA GLN A 248 9.24 10.85 20.55
C GLN A 248 9.99 12.15 20.37
N LYS A 249 10.24 12.88 21.45
CA LYS A 249 11.08 14.08 21.44
C LYS A 249 12.52 13.72 21.80
N GLY A 250 13.47 14.35 21.12
CA GLY A 250 14.90 14.23 21.33
C GLY A 250 15.63 15.41 20.70
N LYS A 251 16.90 15.23 20.37
CA LYS A 251 17.75 16.26 19.77
C LYS A 251 18.77 15.65 18.81
N LYS A 252 19.45 16.46 18.01
CA LYS A 252 20.51 16.14 17.05
C LYS A 252 19.98 15.34 15.83
N ILE A 253 19.27 14.21 16.04
CA ILE A 253 18.75 13.34 14.98
C ILE A 253 17.23 13.35 15.00
N ALA A 254 16.60 13.60 13.85
CA ALA A 254 15.17 13.48 13.63
C ALA A 254 14.89 12.37 12.60
N PHE A 255 14.19 11.32 13.03
CA PHE A 255 13.61 10.32 12.16
C PHE A 255 12.28 10.80 11.62
N LEU A 256 12.15 10.87 10.30
CA LEU A 256 10.95 11.23 9.57
C LEU A 256 10.40 9.95 8.94
N ASN A 257 9.53 9.26 9.66
CA ASN A 257 8.95 8.00 9.21
C ASN A 257 7.66 8.24 8.44
N LEU A 258 7.52 7.60 7.30
CA LEU A 258 6.27 7.52 6.55
C LEU A 258 5.79 6.08 6.46
N GLY A 259 4.57 5.80 6.95
CA GLY A 259 3.98 4.46 6.88
C GLY A 259 4.42 3.51 7.99
N THR A 260 4.37 2.22 7.73
CA THR A 260 4.37 1.16 8.76
C THR A 260 5.73 0.81 9.35
N ARG A 261 6.83 1.39 8.85
CA ARG A 261 8.19 1.15 9.40
C ARG A 261 8.46 1.85 10.74
N LEU A 262 7.44 2.42 11.38
CA LEU A 262 7.58 3.15 12.64
C LEU A 262 8.19 2.30 13.77
N ASN A 263 7.87 1.01 13.84
CA ASN A 263 8.43 0.11 14.84
C ASN A 263 9.92 -0.14 14.62
N GLN A 264 10.37 -0.32 13.38
CA GLN A 264 11.79 -0.46 13.04
C GLN A 264 12.57 0.81 13.40
N VAL A 265 11.97 1.99 13.19
CA VAL A 265 12.54 3.28 13.60
C VAL A 265 12.67 3.39 15.13
N LYS A 266 11.64 2.94 15.86
CA LYS A 266 11.69 2.91 17.34
C LYS A 266 12.82 2.03 17.84
N GLU A 267 12.99 0.83 17.28
CA GLU A 267 14.07 -0.08 17.63
C GLU A 267 15.45 0.51 17.28
N ALA A 268 15.63 1.09 16.09
CA ALA A 268 16.86 1.80 15.74
C ALA A 268 17.18 2.94 16.69
N SER A 269 16.16 3.73 17.11
CA SER A 269 16.28 4.78 18.11
C SER A 269 16.71 4.24 19.48
N LYS A 270 16.19 3.08 19.90
CA LYS A 270 16.62 2.40 21.14
C LYS A 270 18.09 1.96 21.06
N LEU A 271 18.55 1.44 19.92
CA LEU A 271 19.95 1.09 19.70
C LEU A 271 20.87 2.33 19.81
N ILE A 272 20.47 3.46 19.22
CA ILE A 272 21.22 4.72 19.36
C ILE A 272 21.26 5.18 20.82
N LYS A 273 20.14 5.13 21.53
CA LYS A 273 20.08 5.52 22.94
C LYS A 273 20.96 4.64 23.81
N SER A 274 20.94 3.31 23.62
CA SER A 274 21.74 2.39 24.42
C SER A 274 23.25 2.52 24.17
N LYS A 275 23.66 2.63 22.90
CA LYS A 275 25.07 2.64 22.52
C LYS A 275 25.71 4.03 22.55
N ASN A 276 24.97 5.08 22.18
CA ASN A 276 25.51 6.45 22.04
C ASN A 276 24.94 7.44 23.06
N LYS A 277 24.07 6.99 23.99
CA LYS A 277 23.41 7.83 25.01
C LYS A 277 22.63 9.02 24.44
N LEU A 278 22.19 8.94 23.18
CA LEU A 278 21.49 10.01 22.47
C LEU A 278 20.00 9.68 22.32
N GLN A 279 19.12 10.54 22.84
CA GLN A 279 17.69 10.49 22.60
C GLN A 279 17.38 11.17 21.27
N THR A 280 16.87 10.43 20.29
CA THR A 280 16.49 10.94 18.98
C THR A 280 15.03 11.39 18.95
N THR A 281 14.68 12.27 18.02
CA THR A 281 13.27 12.59 17.72
C THR A 281 12.73 11.59 16.72
N ILE A 282 11.49 11.13 16.93
CA ILE A 282 10.76 10.26 15.99
C ILE A 282 9.45 10.92 15.61
N ILE A 283 9.18 11.01 14.32
CA ILE A 283 7.99 11.63 13.76
C ILE A 283 7.31 10.64 12.84
N ASP A 284 6.01 10.46 13.05
CA ASP A 284 5.11 9.90 12.04
C ASP A 284 4.68 11.04 11.11
N MET A 285 5.18 11.03 9.90
CA MET A 285 4.92 12.11 8.93
C MET A 285 3.49 12.06 8.37
N ARG A 286 2.80 10.92 8.41
CA ARG A 286 1.43 10.72 7.96
C ARG A 286 1.19 11.03 6.49
N PHE A 287 1.76 12.14 5.99
CA PHE A 287 1.58 12.65 4.63
C PHE A 287 2.92 12.64 3.88
N ALA A 288 2.93 11.97 2.73
CA ALA A 288 3.99 12.15 1.74
C ALA A 288 3.78 13.47 0.98
N LYS A 289 2.50 13.87 0.80
CA LYS A 289 2.10 15.13 0.16
C LYS A 289 0.75 15.61 0.68
N PRO A 290 0.62 16.89 1.14
CA PRO A 290 1.74 17.79 1.40
C PRO A 290 2.54 17.39 2.65
N ILE A 291 3.85 17.63 2.65
CA ILE A 291 4.69 17.42 3.84
C ILE A 291 4.48 18.53 4.89
N ASP A 292 4.74 18.26 6.16
CA ASP A 292 4.66 19.26 7.24
C ASP A 292 5.89 20.17 7.24
N THR A 293 5.90 21.17 6.36
CA THR A 293 7.01 22.12 6.23
C THR A 293 7.24 22.94 7.49
N GLN A 294 6.18 23.26 8.27
CA GLN A 294 6.31 24.00 9.53
C GLN A 294 7.00 23.14 10.60
N LEU A 295 6.67 21.86 10.69
CA LEU A 295 7.34 20.93 11.59
C LEU A 295 8.83 20.81 11.22
N LEU A 296 9.14 20.64 9.93
CA LEU A 296 10.52 20.54 9.45
C LEU A 296 11.33 21.80 9.78
N LYS A 297 10.76 23.02 9.60
CA LYS A 297 11.39 24.28 10.00
C LYS A 297 11.67 24.33 11.50
N ASN A 298 10.74 23.87 12.32
CA ASN A 298 10.92 23.87 13.77
C ASN A 298 11.99 22.88 14.22
N LEU A 299 12.07 21.70 13.59
CA LEU A 299 13.07 20.69 13.91
C LEU A 299 14.50 21.15 13.62
N GLN A 300 14.74 21.96 12.58
CA GLN A 300 16.06 22.51 12.25
C GLN A 300 16.70 23.30 13.39
N LYS A 301 15.92 23.81 14.34
CA LYS A 301 16.45 24.56 15.48
C LYS A 301 17.35 23.70 16.38
N ASN A 302 17.02 22.41 16.54
CA ASN A 302 17.67 21.50 17.49
C ASN A 302 18.14 20.18 16.84
N HIS A 303 18.07 20.07 15.52
CA HIS A 303 18.46 18.88 14.76
C HIS A 303 19.33 19.27 13.59
N ASP A 304 20.40 18.50 13.38
CA ASP A 304 21.34 18.67 12.27
C ASP A 304 21.31 17.49 11.29
N ILE A 305 20.72 16.37 11.74
CA ILE A 305 20.65 15.11 10.98
C ILE A 305 19.19 14.71 10.84
N PHE A 306 18.75 14.53 9.60
CA PHE A 306 17.40 14.11 9.25
C PHE A 306 17.45 12.78 8.53
N ILE A 307 16.64 11.85 8.98
CA ILE A 307 16.59 10.50 8.44
C ILE A 307 15.17 10.22 7.94
N THR A 308 14.99 10.07 6.63
CA THR A 308 13.70 9.66 6.07
C THR A 308 13.62 8.15 5.95
N ILE A 309 12.46 7.57 6.23
CA ILE A 309 12.17 6.15 6.04
C ILE A 309 10.84 6.00 5.31
N GLU A 310 10.85 5.30 4.18
CA GLU A 310 9.68 4.99 3.37
C GLU A 310 9.78 3.62 2.71
N GLU A 311 8.64 3.02 2.41
CA GLU A 311 8.52 1.74 1.70
C GLU A 311 8.21 1.98 0.23
N ASN A 312 9.15 2.58 -0.49
CA ASN A 312 9.01 2.95 -1.89
C ASN A 312 10.39 3.01 -2.56
N ALA A 313 10.45 2.99 -3.88
CA ALA A 313 11.65 3.29 -4.64
C ALA A 313 12.04 4.77 -4.50
N VAL A 314 13.19 5.15 -5.07
CA VAL A 314 13.63 6.54 -5.11
C VAL A 314 12.58 7.44 -5.78
N GLY A 315 12.46 8.69 -5.33
CA GLY A 315 11.52 9.68 -5.91
C GLY A 315 10.24 9.93 -5.10
N GLY A 316 9.99 9.16 -4.03
CA GLY A 316 8.81 9.30 -3.19
C GLY A 316 8.89 10.40 -2.12
N PHE A 317 8.60 10.06 -0.89
CA PHE A 317 8.55 10.98 0.25
C PHE A 317 9.89 11.64 0.55
N SER A 318 10.99 10.88 0.51
CA SER A 318 12.34 11.42 0.73
C SER A 318 12.68 12.55 -0.24
N SER A 319 12.25 12.45 -1.49
CA SER A 319 12.46 13.50 -2.50
C SER A 319 11.70 14.79 -2.15
N GLN A 320 10.49 14.71 -1.60
CA GLN A 320 9.75 15.88 -1.12
C GLN A 320 10.48 16.57 0.04
N VAL A 321 11.02 15.77 0.98
CA VAL A 321 11.79 16.27 2.13
C VAL A 321 13.11 16.89 1.67
N ASN A 322 13.84 16.22 0.77
CA ASN A 322 15.11 16.72 0.22
C ASN A 322 14.90 18.05 -0.52
N ASN A 323 13.89 18.13 -1.39
CA ASN A 323 13.56 19.35 -2.11
C ASN A 323 13.21 20.51 -1.17
N PHE A 324 12.48 20.24 -0.09
CA PHE A 324 12.20 21.25 0.93
C PHE A 324 13.50 21.77 1.55
N PHE A 325 14.40 20.91 2.01
CA PHE A 325 15.62 21.34 2.68
C PHE A 325 16.58 22.05 1.73
N LEU A 326 16.73 21.59 0.50
CA LEU A 326 17.60 22.22 -0.51
C LEU A 326 17.16 23.65 -0.84
N ASN A 327 15.84 23.92 -0.85
CA ASN A 327 15.29 25.21 -1.27
C ASN A 327 14.96 26.17 -0.11
N GLN A 328 14.88 25.67 1.14
CA GLN A 328 14.31 26.43 2.25
C GLN A 328 15.27 26.69 3.41
N THR A 329 16.46 26.10 3.42
CA THR A 329 17.38 26.24 4.56
C THR A 329 18.73 26.79 4.13
N LYS A 330 19.26 27.76 4.95
CA LYS A 330 20.66 28.19 4.90
C LYS A 330 21.54 27.39 5.86
N LYS A 331 20.94 26.64 6.79
CA LYS A 331 21.67 25.81 7.74
C LYS A 331 22.20 24.56 7.06
N GLN A 332 23.48 24.26 7.28
CA GLN A 332 24.03 22.97 6.85
C GLN A 332 23.39 21.83 7.66
N ILE A 333 22.70 20.93 6.98
CA ILE A 333 22.06 19.73 7.54
C ILE A 333 22.57 18.50 6.81
N LYS A 334 22.54 17.37 7.50
CA LYS A 334 22.82 16.05 6.90
C LYS A 334 21.51 15.31 6.73
N ILE A 335 21.25 14.79 5.53
CA ILE A 335 20.07 13.99 5.25
C ILE A 335 20.51 12.60 4.83
N HIS A 336 19.87 11.58 5.38
CA HIS A 336 20.05 10.21 4.93
C HIS A 336 18.67 9.59 4.68
N ASN A 337 18.51 9.01 3.49
CA ASN A 337 17.24 8.46 3.05
C ASN A 337 17.29 6.93 3.05
N PHE A 338 16.29 6.30 3.68
CA PHE A 338 16.02 4.88 3.57
C PHE A 338 14.79 4.68 2.70
N PHE A 339 15.00 4.10 1.56
CA PHE A 339 14.01 3.67 0.57
C PHE A 339 14.46 2.32 0.00
N MET A 340 13.60 1.67 -0.77
CA MET A 340 13.93 0.39 -1.41
C MET A 340 15.12 0.56 -2.36
N LYS A 341 16.03 -0.39 -2.35
CA LYS A 341 17.18 -0.42 -3.26
C LYS A 341 16.72 -0.46 -4.71
N ASP A 342 17.63 -0.08 -5.62
CA ASP A 342 17.41 -0.17 -7.07
C ASP A 342 17.55 -1.61 -7.56
N GLU A 343 16.67 -2.47 -7.03
CA GLU A 343 16.59 -3.90 -7.38
C GLU A 343 15.17 -4.44 -7.10
N PHE A 344 14.72 -5.39 -7.91
CA PHE A 344 13.52 -6.15 -7.60
C PHE A 344 13.87 -7.24 -6.59
N ILE A 345 13.12 -7.32 -5.49
CA ILE A 345 13.32 -8.31 -4.44
C ILE A 345 12.30 -9.43 -4.62
N ASP A 346 12.80 -10.66 -4.73
CA ASP A 346 12.00 -11.86 -4.90
C ASP A 346 11.13 -12.18 -3.67
N GLN A 347 10.26 -13.18 -3.83
CA GLN A 347 9.40 -13.67 -2.75
C GLN A 347 10.23 -14.23 -1.59
N SER A 348 9.92 -13.80 -0.39
CA SER A 348 10.46 -14.32 0.85
C SER A 348 9.60 -13.88 2.03
N ASP A 349 10.00 -14.17 3.26
CA ASP A 349 9.39 -13.52 4.40
C ASP A 349 9.56 -12.01 4.32
N ILE A 350 8.52 -11.27 4.68
CA ILE A 350 8.51 -9.79 4.59
C ILE A 350 9.65 -9.16 5.41
N ILE A 351 10.02 -9.78 6.54
CA ILE A 351 11.14 -9.33 7.39
C ILE A 351 12.46 -9.43 6.61
N ASP A 352 12.65 -10.52 5.85
CA ASP A 352 13.86 -10.72 5.08
C ASP A 352 13.92 -9.80 3.85
N GLN A 353 12.79 -9.50 3.21
CA GLN A 353 12.72 -8.49 2.15
C GLN A 353 13.17 -7.13 2.67
N TYR A 354 12.72 -6.70 3.87
CA TYR A 354 13.19 -5.45 4.48
C TYR A 354 14.67 -5.46 4.88
N LYS A 355 15.20 -6.61 5.35
CA LYS A 355 16.64 -6.74 5.62
C LYS A 355 17.46 -6.60 4.33
N GLN A 356 17.05 -7.28 3.24
CA GLN A 356 17.71 -7.20 1.93
C GLN A 356 17.67 -5.75 1.40
N SER A 357 16.53 -5.05 1.53
CA SER A 357 16.41 -3.65 1.12
C SER A 357 17.21 -2.67 2.00
N GLY A 358 17.75 -3.11 3.13
CA GLY A 358 18.51 -2.27 4.05
C GLY A 358 17.67 -1.48 5.06
N ILE A 359 16.35 -1.78 5.17
CA ILE A 359 15.41 -1.10 6.08
C ILE A 359 15.17 -1.97 7.33
N SER A 360 16.22 -2.52 7.94
CA SER A 360 16.13 -3.15 9.27
C SER A 360 16.63 -2.21 10.36
N PRO A 361 16.23 -2.40 11.64
CA PRO A 361 16.72 -1.57 12.75
C PRO A 361 18.25 -1.53 12.86
N GLU A 362 18.91 -2.67 12.64
CA GLU A 362 20.36 -2.81 12.69
C GLU A 362 21.04 -2.06 11.54
N ASN A 363 20.49 -2.18 10.33
CA ASN A 363 21.00 -1.48 9.15
C ASN A 363 20.81 0.03 9.28
N ILE A 364 19.66 0.48 9.78
CA ILE A 364 19.39 1.88 10.09
C ILE A 364 20.43 2.38 11.11
N TYR A 365 20.63 1.66 12.22
CA TYR A 365 21.63 2.01 13.20
C TYR A 365 23.05 2.09 12.61
N LYS A 366 23.47 1.05 11.89
CA LYS A 366 24.81 0.96 11.26
C LYS A 366 25.10 2.16 10.35
N LYS A 367 24.14 2.51 9.49
CA LYS A 367 24.28 3.65 8.56
C LYS A 367 24.34 5.00 9.27
N ILE A 368 23.60 5.15 10.38
CA ILE A 368 23.53 6.42 11.13
C ILE A 368 24.70 6.57 12.09
N SER A 369 25.27 5.47 12.59
CA SER A 369 26.38 5.50 13.56
C SER A 369 27.58 6.32 13.09
N VAL A 370 27.81 6.43 11.77
CA VAL A 370 28.87 7.28 11.19
C VAL A 370 28.71 8.77 11.49
N TYR A 371 27.51 9.22 11.86
CA TYR A 371 27.22 10.60 12.25
C TYR A 371 27.26 10.83 13.76
N LEU A 372 27.55 9.79 14.54
CA LEU A 372 27.49 9.81 16.00
C LEU A 372 28.88 9.85 16.65
N ASN A 373 29.90 9.61 15.85
CA ASN A 373 31.32 9.71 16.22
C ASN A 373 31.81 11.17 16.15
#